data_68b173ba79544c75042a4f433b576f8b
#
_entry.id   68b173ba79544c75042a4f433b576f8b
#
_cell.length_a   1.000
_cell.length_b   1.000
_cell.length_c   1.000
_cell.angle_alpha   90.00
_cell.angle_beta   90.00
_cell.angle_gamma   90.00
#
_symmetry.space_group_name_H-M   'P 1'
#
loop_
_entity.id
_entity.type
_entity.pdbx_description
1 polymer ?
#
loop_
_entity_poly.entity_id
_entity_poly.type
_entity_poly.pdbx_seq_one_letter_code
_entity_poly.pdbx_strand_id
1 'polypeptide(L)'
;MQTFQDDDVGYRDWLWSHLSGYVVNAQRGSNPGEPILHKATCDTITPTPDRQWTKDYIKICSTNRFELDEWARSHDRRLTSCADCGP
;
A
#
# COMPACT_ATOMS: atom_id res chain seq x y z
N MET A 1 -7.13 -6.85 6.41
CA MET A 1 -6.53 -6.28 5.19
C MET A 1 -7.57 -5.45 4.45
N GLN A 2 -7.21 -4.27 4.00
CA GLN A 2 -8.09 -3.40 3.23
C GLN A 2 -7.38 -2.93 1.96
N THR A 3 -8.14 -2.80 0.88
CA THR A 3 -7.64 -2.28 -0.39
C THR A 3 -8.34 -0.97 -0.70
N PHE A 4 -7.56 0.07 -1.00
CA PHE A 4 -8.09 1.38 -1.36
C PHE A 4 -7.84 1.65 -2.83
N GLN A 5 -8.93 1.85 -3.56
CA GLN A 5 -8.97 2.16 -4.98
C GLN A 5 -10.02 3.24 -5.18
N ASP A 6 -9.61 4.37 -5.78
CA ASP A 6 -10.47 5.54 -5.93
C ASP A 6 -11.05 6.03 -4.60
N ASP A 7 -10.27 5.91 -3.52
CA ASP A 7 -10.70 6.26 -2.17
C ASP A 7 -9.53 6.82 -1.36
N ASP A 8 -9.10 8.02 -1.69
CA ASP A 8 -7.99 8.68 -0.99
C ASP A 8 -8.35 9.02 0.45
N VAL A 9 -9.61 9.37 0.72
CA VAL A 9 -10.06 9.70 2.08
C VAL A 9 -9.98 8.48 2.98
N GLY A 10 -10.49 7.34 2.52
CA GLY A 10 -10.42 6.08 3.28
C GLY A 10 -8.98 5.65 3.52
N TYR A 11 -8.13 5.77 2.52
CA TYR A 11 -6.71 5.46 2.63
C TYR A 11 -6.02 6.34 3.68
N ARG A 12 -6.22 7.65 3.61
CA ARG A 12 -5.67 8.60 4.58
C ARG A 12 -6.11 8.25 6.01
N ASP A 13 -7.40 8.00 6.19
CA ASP A 13 -7.96 7.71 7.51
C ASP A 13 -7.40 6.39 8.06
N TRP A 14 -7.22 5.39 7.20
CA TRP A 14 -6.60 4.13 7.60
C TRP A 14 -5.17 4.35 8.11
N LEU A 15 -4.36 5.12 7.37
CA LEU A 15 -2.97 5.42 7.78
C LEU A 15 -2.92 6.07 9.15
N TRP A 16 -3.75 7.07 9.40
CA TRP A 16 -3.77 7.77 10.69
C TRP A 16 -4.18 6.87 11.85
N SER A 17 -5.01 5.87 11.57
CA SER A 17 -5.51 4.93 12.58
C SER A 17 -4.59 3.73 12.79
N HIS A 18 -3.60 3.50 11.91
CA HIS A 18 -2.77 2.31 11.91
C HIS A 18 -1.30 2.65 11.63
N LEU A 19 -0.72 3.53 12.45
CA LEU A 19 0.65 4.03 12.23
C LEU A 19 1.72 2.94 12.31
N SER A 20 1.44 1.83 12.97
CA SER A 20 2.35 0.69 13.04
C SER A 20 2.10 -0.35 11.93
N GLY A 21 1.17 -0.06 11.02
CA GLY A 21 0.83 -0.98 9.93
C GLY A 21 1.76 -0.88 8.73
N TYR A 22 1.32 -1.54 7.65
CA TYR A 22 2.07 -1.63 6.39
C TYR A 22 1.16 -1.34 5.21
N VAL A 23 1.77 -0.87 4.11
CA VAL A 23 1.06 -0.53 2.88
C VAL A 23 1.81 -1.14 1.70
N VAL A 24 1.10 -1.84 0.83
CA VAL A 24 1.62 -2.25 -0.47
C VAL A 24 1.11 -1.29 -1.53
N ASN A 25 2.03 -0.69 -2.28
CA ASN A 25 1.71 0.12 -3.45
C ASN A 25 1.82 -0.77 -4.68
N ALA A 26 0.74 -0.92 -5.43
CA ALA A 26 0.68 -1.79 -6.61
C ALA A 26 -0.03 -1.10 -7.75
N GLN A 27 0.26 -1.54 -8.98
CA GLN A 27 -0.44 -1.03 -10.16
C GLN A 27 -1.89 -1.51 -10.16
N ARG A 28 -2.78 -0.65 -10.61
CA ARG A 28 -4.19 -0.96 -10.78
C ARG A 28 -4.38 -1.97 -11.92
N GLY A 29 -5.39 -2.83 -11.78
CA GLY A 29 -5.75 -3.81 -12.80
C GLY A 29 -5.29 -5.21 -12.46
N SER A 30 -5.34 -6.11 -13.47
CA SER A 30 -5.02 -7.52 -13.28
C SER A 30 -3.54 -7.81 -13.10
N ASN A 31 -2.66 -6.88 -13.54
CA ASN A 31 -1.21 -7.00 -13.39
C ASN A 31 -0.74 -5.97 -12.35
N PRO A 32 -0.38 -6.40 -11.13
CA PRO A 32 0.04 -5.47 -10.08
C PRO A 32 1.44 -4.87 -10.28
N GLY A 33 2.16 -5.23 -11.34
CA GLY A 33 3.51 -4.74 -11.58
C GLY A 33 4.50 -5.26 -10.54
N GLU A 34 5.32 -4.35 -10.00
CA GLU A 34 6.24 -4.65 -8.89
C GLU A 34 5.68 -4.04 -7.61
N PRO A 35 4.94 -4.81 -6.80
CA PRO A 35 4.38 -4.26 -5.58
C PRO A 35 5.47 -3.91 -4.56
N ILE A 36 5.40 -2.70 -4.03
CA ILE A 36 6.36 -2.18 -3.08
C ILE A 36 5.73 -2.15 -1.69
N LEU A 37 6.42 -2.74 -0.71
CA LEU A 37 5.99 -2.72 0.68
C LEU A 37 6.58 -1.51 1.40
N HIS A 38 5.71 -0.76 2.07
CA HIS A 38 6.06 0.41 2.87
C HIS A 38 5.58 0.25 4.30
N LYS A 39 6.23 0.95 5.23
CA LYS A 39 5.62 1.21 6.54
C LYS A 39 4.52 2.25 6.36
N ALA A 40 3.49 2.20 7.20
CA ALA A 40 2.39 3.17 7.15
C ALA A 40 2.86 4.61 7.34
N THR A 41 4.01 4.81 8.01
CA THR A 41 4.61 6.12 8.26
C THR A 41 5.55 6.59 7.16
N CYS A 42 5.70 5.85 6.07
CA CYS A 42 6.63 6.21 4.99
C CYS A 42 6.18 7.49 4.28
N ASP A 43 7.08 8.45 4.13
CA ASP A 43 6.78 9.74 3.50
C ASP A 43 6.39 9.59 2.03
N THR A 44 6.91 8.56 1.35
CA THR A 44 6.66 8.37 -0.08
C THR A 44 5.22 7.98 -0.39
N ILE A 45 4.48 7.46 0.60
CA ILE A 45 3.08 7.05 0.41
C ILE A 45 2.12 7.82 1.31
N THR A 46 2.57 8.87 1.99
CA THR A 46 1.71 9.73 2.80
C THR A 46 0.93 10.67 1.89
N PRO A 47 -0.42 10.59 1.90
CA PRO A 47 -1.21 11.35 0.93
C PRO A 47 -1.16 12.86 1.20
N THR A 48 -1.06 13.60 0.09
CA THR A 48 -1.12 15.07 0.07
C THR A 48 -2.30 15.48 -0.83
N PRO A 49 -2.87 16.68 -0.63
CA PRO A 49 -4.08 17.07 -1.37
C PRO A 49 -3.84 17.46 -2.83
N ASP A 50 -2.57 17.48 -3.27
CA ASP A 50 -2.19 17.97 -4.60
C ASP A 50 -2.30 16.91 -5.70
N ARG A 51 -2.55 15.64 -5.35
CA ARG A 51 -2.70 14.56 -6.33
C ARG A 51 -3.54 13.42 -5.78
N GLN A 52 -3.89 12.49 -6.67
CA GLN A 52 -4.64 11.29 -6.33
C GLN A 52 -3.67 10.16 -5.98
N TRP A 53 -3.96 9.43 -4.89
CA TRP A 53 -3.08 8.40 -4.34
C TRP A 53 -3.59 6.97 -4.58
N THR A 54 -4.88 6.82 -4.87
CA THR A 54 -5.50 5.49 -5.02
C THR A 54 -6.15 5.32 -6.39
N LYS A 55 -5.72 6.09 -7.40
CA LYS A 55 -6.28 6.01 -8.75
C LYS A 55 -5.47 5.09 -9.65
N ASP A 56 -4.26 5.49 -10.04
CA ASP A 56 -3.40 4.71 -10.94
C ASP A 56 -2.71 3.56 -10.20
N TYR A 57 -2.47 3.75 -8.91
CA TYR A 57 -1.92 2.75 -8.02
C TYR A 57 -2.91 2.51 -6.89
N ILE A 58 -3.09 1.23 -6.56
CA ILE A 58 -3.92 0.86 -5.42
C ILE A 58 -3.06 0.70 -4.17
N LYS A 59 -3.68 0.83 -3.01
CA LYS A 59 -3.01 0.67 -1.71
C LYS A 59 -3.63 -0.50 -0.97
N ILE A 60 -2.85 -1.53 -0.72
CA ILE A 60 -3.27 -2.69 0.05
C ILE A 60 -2.65 -2.55 1.44
N CYS A 61 -3.48 -2.44 2.46
CA CYS A 61 -3.08 -2.06 3.80
C CYS A 61 -3.41 -3.15 4.81
N SER A 62 -2.50 -3.40 5.74
CA SER A 62 -2.71 -4.34 6.84
C SER A 62 -1.79 -4.03 8.00
N THR A 63 -2.23 -4.33 9.21
CA THR A 63 -1.36 -4.33 10.39
C THR A 63 -0.55 -5.63 10.49
N ASN A 64 -0.88 -6.62 9.67
CA ASN A 64 -0.20 -7.92 9.63
C ASN A 64 0.54 -8.06 8.30
N ARG A 65 1.87 -7.99 8.35
CA ARG A 65 2.71 -8.09 7.16
C ARG A 65 2.49 -9.39 6.39
N PHE A 66 2.20 -10.49 7.08
CA PHE A 66 1.96 -11.78 6.43
C PHE A 66 0.76 -11.76 5.50
N GLU A 67 -0.27 -11.00 5.80
CA GLU A 67 -1.42 -10.85 4.90
C GLU A 67 -1.00 -10.22 3.58
N LEU A 68 -0.08 -9.27 3.61
CA LEU A 68 0.42 -8.61 2.40
C LEU A 68 1.32 -9.53 1.59
N ASP A 69 2.15 -10.34 2.24
CA ASP A 69 2.94 -11.37 1.56
C ASP A 69 2.03 -12.40 0.87
N GLU A 70 0.95 -12.80 1.52
CA GLU A 70 -0.05 -13.71 0.95
C GLU A 70 -0.75 -13.08 -0.25
N TRP A 71 -1.11 -11.80 -0.14
CA TRP A 71 -1.71 -11.07 -1.25
C TRP A 71 -0.78 -11.09 -2.48
N ALA A 72 0.49 -10.80 -2.29
CA ALA A 72 1.47 -10.79 -3.38
C ALA A 72 1.61 -12.17 -4.01
N ARG A 73 1.70 -13.21 -3.19
CA ARG A 73 1.78 -14.59 -3.67
C ARG A 73 0.58 -15.00 -4.51
N SER A 74 -0.61 -14.58 -4.10
CA SER A 74 -1.85 -14.88 -4.85
C SER A 74 -1.87 -14.23 -6.23
N HIS A 75 -1.01 -13.23 -6.46
CA HIS A 75 -0.85 -12.54 -7.75
C HIS A 75 0.47 -12.93 -8.45
N ASP A 76 1.12 -14.01 -8.01
CA ASP A 76 2.42 -14.46 -8.54
C ASP A 76 3.49 -13.38 -8.45
N ARG A 77 3.52 -12.65 -7.33
CA ARG A 77 4.48 -11.57 -7.11
C ARG A 77 5.17 -11.73 -5.76
N ARG A 78 6.34 -11.08 -5.66
CA ARG A 78 7.05 -10.86 -4.41
C ARG A 78 6.99 -9.40 -4.06
N LEU A 79 6.92 -9.11 -2.77
CA LEU A 79 7.02 -7.73 -2.30
C LEU A 79 8.48 -7.28 -2.32
N THR A 80 8.70 -6.07 -2.84
CA THR A 80 9.98 -5.37 -2.75
C THR A 80 9.85 -4.37 -1.61
N SER A 81 10.77 -4.38 -0.66
CA SER A 81 10.76 -3.40 0.43
C SER A 81 11.17 -2.03 -0.08
N CYS A 82 10.45 -0.99 0.35
CA CYS A 82 10.80 0.38 0.03
C CYS A 82 12.19 0.72 0.60
N ALA A 83 13.05 1.31 -0.24
CA ALA A 83 14.41 1.68 0.18
C ALA A 83 14.40 2.80 1.22
N ASP A 84 13.38 3.66 1.22
CA ASP A 84 13.32 4.82 2.11
C ASP A 84 12.89 4.46 3.52
N CYS A 85 11.91 3.57 3.68
CA CYS A 85 11.42 3.20 5.02
C CYS A 85 11.89 1.82 5.49
N GLY A 86 12.36 0.96 4.62
CA GLY A 86 13.02 -0.30 4.97
C GLY A 86 12.18 -1.26 5.82
N PRO A 87 10.93 -1.56 5.46
CA PRO A 87 10.10 -2.44 6.28
C PRO A 87 10.59 -3.89 6.27
#